data_7cbf115574cdf342ef8852fbea17d04d
#
_entry.id   7cbf115574cdf342ef8852fbea17d04d
#
_cell.length_a   1.000
_cell.length_b   1.000
_cell.length_c   1.000
_cell.angle_alpha   90.00
_cell.angle_beta   90.00
_cell.angle_gamma   90.00
#
_symmetry.space_group_name_H-M   'P 1'
#
loop_
_entity.id
_entity.type
_entity.pdbx_description
1 polymer ?
#
loop_
_entity_poly.entity_id
_entity_poly.type
_entity_poly.pdbx_seq_one_letter_code
_entity_poly.pdbx_strand_id
1 'polypeptide(L)'
;MKIIVDAMGGDNAPVSNVRGALAAVRELGVEVILVGRGEDILKVLKEDGIGELPPGLEIVHASEVVEMCDNPATAFKEKKDSSLTVGLNLLKNGDGAAFVSAGSTGALLSAATLMVKRIRGIRRAAMAPVVPTGGGGAVLIDCGATAEGTPEYLLQFAFMGSYYAERVLKRPEPKVGLLNIGAEPSKGTDLQREAHALLTEAGKAGRIHFVGNVEAREAVYGEVDVIVSDGYSGNIFLKTREGTGGFMAKQLKAMFKKNLLTKLAAVLVSGGLRDFKKMMDAGEVGGTPLIGISKPVIKAHGSSDAFAIKNAIRQAQSFAASGIIEDITENIDHMRLRSE
;
A
#
# COMPACT_ATOMS: atom_id res chain seq x y z
N MET A 1 -8.45 18.83 2.66
CA MET A 1 -8.45 17.46 3.27
C MET A 1 -7.17 17.33 4.07
N LYS A 2 -7.26 16.86 5.32
CA LYS A 2 -6.13 16.80 6.26
C LYS A 2 -5.61 15.36 6.34
N ILE A 3 -4.30 15.13 6.11
CA ILE A 3 -3.64 13.83 6.15
C ILE A 3 -2.66 13.80 7.32
N ILE A 4 -2.73 12.75 8.13
CA ILE A 4 -1.83 12.55 9.27
C ILE A 4 -0.63 11.74 8.80
N VAL A 5 0.58 12.19 9.14
CA VAL A 5 1.85 11.55 8.74
C VAL A 5 2.68 11.26 9.99
N ASP A 6 3.05 10.00 10.15
CA ASP A 6 4.05 9.57 11.13
C ASP A 6 5.42 10.12 10.71
N ALA A 7 5.86 11.17 11.38
CA ALA A 7 7.12 11.84 11.04
C ALA A 7 8.35 11.04 11.44
N MET A 8 8.22 10.07 12.36
CA MET A 8 9.35 9.35 12.95
C MET A 8 9.50 7.92 12.41
N GLY A 9 8.56 7.43 11.60
CA GLY A 9 8.61 6.08 11.05
C GLY A 9 9.44 5.97 9.76
N GLY A 10 10.29 4.93 9.67
CA GLY A 10 11.11 4.62 8.49
C GLY A 10 12.59 4.97 8.65
N ASP A 11 13.40 4.44 7.71
CA ASP A 11 14.88 4.49 7.78
C ASP A 11 15.42 5.92 7.55
N ASN A 12 14.67 6.77 6.85
CA ASN A 12 15.03 8.14 6.49
C ASN A 12 14.26 9.21 7.29
N ALA A 13 13.57 8.78 8.36
CA ALA A 13 12.85 9.70 9.25
C ALA A 13 13.82 10.54 10.10
N PRO A 14 13.45 11.76 10.48
CA PRO A 14 12.25 12.49 10.07
C PRO A 14 12.41 13.22 8.73
N VAL A 15 13.61 13.28 8.17
CA VAL A 15 13.98 14.16 7.04
C VAL A 15 13.08 13.92 5.83
N SER A 16 12.98 12.66 5.38
CA SER A 16 12.16 12.31 4.21
C SER A 16 10.67 12.56 4.46
N ASN A 17 10.18 12.28 5.67
CA ASN A 17 8.77 12.44 6.02
C ASN A 17 8.37 13.92 6.05
N VAL A 18 9.20 14.78 6.64
CA VAL A 18 8.98 16.23 6.69
C VAL A 18 9.02 16.84 5.29
N ARG A 19 10.07 16.52 4.50
CA ARG A 19 10.21 17.04 3.13
C ARG A 19 9.10 16.55 2.20
N GLY A 20 8.70 15.28 2.34
CA GLY A 20 7.59 14.70 1.60
C GLY A 20 6.25 15.36 1.93
N ALA A 21 6.01 15.64 3.21
CA ALA A 21 4.84 16.39 3.67
C ALA A 21 4.81 17.81 3.13
N LEU A 22 5.93 18.53 3.19
CA LEU A 22 6.06 19.86 2.58
C LEU A 22 5.75 19.85 1.08
N ALA A 23 6.29 18.88 0.36
CA ALA A 23 6.02 18.74 -1.07
C ALA A 23 4.54 18.44 -1.32
N ALA A 24 3.90 17.61 -0.49
CA ALA A 24 2.47 17.31 -0.60
C ALA A 24 1.60 18.56 -0.36
N VAL A 25 1.90 19.35 0.66
CA VAL A 25 1.18 20.61 0.93
C VAL A 25 1.27 21.55 -0.28
N ARG A 26 2.47 21.71 -0.85
CA ARG A 26 2.73 22.64 -1.97
C ARG A 26 2.14 22.17 -3.30
N GLU A 27 2.26 20.87 -3.60
CA GLU A 27 1.96 20.33 -4.93
C GLU A 27 0.57 19.69 -5.03
N LEU A 28 0.05 19.14 -3.92
CA LEU A 28 -1.24 18.44 -3.91
C LEU A 28 -2.35 19.27 -3.25
N GLY A 29 -2.01 20.39 -2.60
CA GLY A 29 -3.00 21.26 -1.92
C GLY A 29 -3.69 20.58 -0.74
N VAL A 30 -3.04 19.61 -0.10
CA VAL A 30 -3.54 18.94 1.12
C VAL A 30 -3.02 19.62 2.36
N GLU A 31 -3.77 19.55 3.46
CA GLU A 31 -3.26 19.86 4.79
C GLU A 31 -2.60 18.63 5.39
N VAL A 32 -1.51 18.80 6.12
CA VAL A 32 -0.77 17.68 6.73
C VAL A 32 -0.56 17.94 8.22
N ILE A 33 -0.82 16.92 9.04
CA ILE A 33 -0.41 16.86 10.44
C ILE A 33 0.82 15.95 10.53
N LEU A 34 1.98 16.51 10.84
CA LEU A 34 3.18 15.75 11.17
C LEU A 34 3.15 15.36 12.66
N VAL A 35 3.19 14.06 12.94
CA VAL A 35 3.18 13.55 14.31
C VAL A 35 4.56 13.02 14.66
N GLY A 36 5.17 13.53 15.71
CA GLY A 36 6.51 13.10 16.14
C GLY A 36 7.19 14.10 17.07
N ARG A 37 8.49 13.91 17.27
CA ARG A 37 9.27 14.84 18.10
C ARG A 37 9.35 16.20 17.43
N GLY A 38 8.62 17.19 17.99
CA GLY A 38 8.49 18.51 17.40
C GLY A 38 9.83 19.20 17.14
N GLU A 39 10.80 19.03 18.05
CA GLU A 39 12.16 19.59 17.91
C GLU A 39 12.89 19.03 16.67
N ASP A 40 12.79 17.72 16.43
CA ASP A 40 13.41 17.08 15.26
C ASP A 40 12.75 17.53 13.96
N ILE A 41 11.42 17.69 13.95
CA ILE A 41 10.65 18.19 12.80
C ILE A 41 11.03 19.65 12.50
N LEU A 42 11.05 20.52 13.52
CA LEU A 42 11.42 21.93 13.38
C LEU A 42 12.88 22.12 12.95
N LYS A 43 13.77 21.23 13.40
CA LYS A 43 15.16 21.22 12.95
C LYS A 43 15.28 20.98 11.45
N VAL A 44 14.56 19.99 10.89
CA VAL A 44 14.54 19.73 9.45
C VAL A 44 14.00 20.94 8.68
N LEU A 45 12.91 21.53 9.15
CA LEU A 45 12.35 22.74 8.52
C LEU A 45 13.35 23.89 8.49
N LYS A 46 14.06 24.12 9.59
CA LYS A 46 15.09 25.17 9.69
C LYS A 46 16.28 24.90 8.77
N GLU A 47 16.73 23.63 8.66
CA GLU A 47 17.79 23.24 7.74
C GLU A 47 17.40 23.47 6.27
N ASP A 48 16.12 23.36 5.95
CA ASP A 48 15.56 23.66 4.62
C ASP A 48 15.22 25.17 4.44
N GLY A 49 15.64 26.04 5.36
CA GLY A 49 15.45 27.49 5.28
C GLY A 49 14.03 27.97 5.63
N ILE A 50 13.24 27.14 6.27
CA ILE A 50 11.86 27.44 6.65
C ILE A 50 11.84 27.88 8.12
N GLY A 51 11.69 29.21 8.36
CA GLY A 51 11.70 29.79 9.70
C GLY A 51 10.36 29.72 10.44
N GLU A 52 9.26 29.74 9.70
CA GLU A 52 7.90 29.66 10.24
C GLU A 52 7.16 28.47 9.62
N LEU A 53 6.23 27.89 10.37
CA LEU A 53 5.45 26.76 9.90
C LEU A 53 4.58 27.17 8.70
N PRO A 54 4.73 26.51 7.52
CA PRO A 54 3.96 26.88 6.34
C PRO A 54 2.46 26.66 6.54
N PRO A 55 1.59 27.48 5.95
CA PRO A 55 0.16 27.21 5.92
C PRO A 55 -0.15 25.81 5.38
N GLY A 56 -1.06 25.09 6.04
CA GLY A 56 -1.42 23.72 5.69
C GLY A 56 -0.53 22.65 6.32
N LEU A 57 0.49 23.02 7.11
CA LEU A 57 1.29 22.10 7.89
C LEU A 57 1.07 22.32 9.38
N GLU A 58 0.75 21.26 10.10
CA GLU A 58 0.60 21.25 11.56
C GLU A 58 1.56 20.24 12.17
N ILE A 59 1.99 20.47 13.41
CA ILE A 59 2.83 19.55 14.18
C ILE A 59 2.08 19.14 15.44
N VAL A 60 1.96 17.82 15.64
CA VAL A 60 1.49 17.24 16.91
C VAL A 60 2.67 16.52 17.54
N HIS A 61 3.02 16.94 18.76
CA HIS A 61 4.15 16.36 19.47
C HIS A 61 3.86 14.92 19.91
N ALA A 62 4.84 14.04 19.73
CA ALA A 62 4.88 12.68 20.26
C ALA A 62 6.35 12.36 20.60
N SER A 63 6.62 11.98 21.85
CA SER A 63 7.98 11.85 22.36
C SER A 63 8.64 10.51 22.04
N GLU A 64 7.83 9.46 21.83
CA GLU A 64 8.30 8.09 21.61
C GLU A 64 8.28 7.69 20.14
N VAL A 65 9.10 6.70 19.79
CA VAL A 65 9.17 6.11 18.45
C VAL A 65 9.03 4.59 18.56
N VAL A 66 8.19 4.02 17.71
CA VAL A 66 8.12 2.55 17.54
C VAL A 66 9.23 2.12 16.61
N GLU A 67 10.19 1.38 17.16
CA GLU A 67 11.37 0.88 16.46
C GLU A 67 11.08 -0.43 15.72
N MET A 68 11.94 -0.79 14.76
CA MET A 68 11.78 -2.04 14.00
C MET A 68 11.96 -3.30 14.86
N CYS A 69 12.68 -3.21 15.99
CA CYS A 69 12.90 -4.29 16.94
C CYS A 69 11.81 -4.44 18.00
N ASP A 70 10.90 -3.48 18.12
CA ASP A 70 9.78 -3.56 19.06
C ASP A 70 8.82 -4.70 18.67
N ASN A 71 8.17 -5.30 19.68
CA ASN A 71 7.17 -6.32 19.42
C ASN A 71 5.95 -5.72 18.67
N PRO A 72 5.68 -6.14 17.43
CA PRO A 72 4.61 -5.55 16.63
C PRO A 72 3.20 -5.64 17.27
N ALA A 73 2.96 -6.66 18.09
CA ALA A 73 1.65 -6.89 18.71
C ALA A 73 1.39 -5.98 19.92
N THR A 74 2.44 -5.47 20.58
CA THR A 74 2.33 -4.74 21.84
C THR A 74 2.90 -3.33 21.80
N ALA A 75 3.77 -3.00 20.83
CA ALA A 75 4.48 -1.73 20.75
C ALA A 75 3.58 -0.49 20.93
N PHE A 76 2.39 -0.47 20.30
CA PHE A 76 1.43 0.64 20.41
C PHE A 76 0.77 0.75 21.81
N LYS A 77 0.79 -0.31 22.62
CA LYS A 77 0.30 -0.30 24.00
C LYS A 77 1.37 0.15 24.98
N GLU A 78 2.62 -0.22 24.70
CA GLU A 78 3.79 0.09 25.51
C GLU A 78 4.25 1.53 25.28
N LYS A 79 4.31 1.96 24.00
CA LYS A 79 4.70 3.31 23.58
C LYS A 79 3.46 4.14 23.22
N LYS A 80 2.75 4.59 24.24
CA LYS A 80 1.47 5.32 24.07
C LYS A 80 1.64 6.70 23.48
N ASP A 81 2.79 7.33 23.70
CA ASP A 81 3.15 8.64 23.17
C ASP A 81 4.04 8.53 21.91
N SER A 82 3.96 7.41 21.19
CA SER A 82 4.66 7.26 19.92
C SER A 82 3.92 7.94 18.77
N SER A 83 4.68 8.41 17.78
CA SER A 83 4.14 9.03 16.57
C SER A 83 3.10 8.14 15.87
N LEU A 84 3.31 6.83 15.89
CA LEU A 84 2.37 5.82 15.40
C LEU A 84 1.06 5.84 16.20
N THR A 85 1.15 5.74 17.53
CA THR A 85 -0.02 5.61 18.42
C THR A 85 -0.83 6.91 18.48
N VAL A 86 -0.14 8.05 18.63
CA VAL A 86 -0.77 9.37 18.61
C VAL A 86 -1.44 9.64 17.26
N GLY A 87 -0.74 9.34 16.14
CA GLY A 87 -1.28 9.55 14.81
C GLY A 87 -2.54 8.71 14.52
N LEU A 88 -2.56 7.43 14.93
CA LEU A 88 -3.76 6.58 14.80
C LEU A 88 -4.90 7.02 15.73
N ASN A 89 -4.62 7.60 16.89
CA ASN A 89 -5.65 8.21 17.73
C ASN A 89 -6.27 9.44 17.07
N LEU A 90 -5.47 10.33 16.48
CA LEU A 90 -5.97 11.46 15.69
C LEU A 90 -6.86 10.97 14.53
N LEU A 91 -6.42 9.95 13.80
CA LEU A 91 -7.24 9.35 12.73
C LEU A 91 -8.56 8.83 13.28
N LYS A 92 -8.53 8.06 14.37
CA LYS A 92 -9.72 7.49 15.03
C LYS A 92 -10.70 8.58 15.46
N ASN A 93 -10.22 9.69 16.01
CA ASN A 93 -11.03 10.82 16.46
C ASN A 93 -11.62 11.63 15.31
N GLY A 94 -11.09 11.52 14.10
CA GLY A 94 -11.53 12.27 12.92
C GLY A 94 -10.79 13.57 12.68
N ASP A 95 -9.63 13.78 13.35
CA ASP A 95 -8.78 14.95 13.18
C ASP A 95 -8.07 14.98 11.80
N GLY A 96 -8.07 13.84 11.11
CA GLY A 96 -7.59 13.69 9.74
C GLY A 96 -8.36 12.60 8.99
N ALA A 97 -8.30 12.66 7.65
CA ALA A 97 -9.02 11.75 6.75
C ALA A 97 -8.26 10.44 6.50
N ALA A 98 -6.92 10.45 6.64
CA ALA A 98 -6.07 9.28 6.43
C ALA A 98 -4.78 9.38 7.27
N PHE A 99 -4.13 8.22 7.48
CA PHE A 99 -2.85 8.12 8.16
C PHE A 99 -1.80 7.46 7.27
N VAL A 100 -0.59 8.02 7.24
CA VAL A 100 0.57 7.52 6.48
C VAL A 100 1.72 7.23 7.43
N SER A 101 2.31 6.03 7.36
CA SER A 101 3.52 5.68 8.12
C SER A 101 4.48 4.84 7.29
N ALA A 102 5.77 5.15 7.37
CA ALA A 102 6.87 4.33 6.84
C ALA A 102 7.49 3.40 7.90
N GLY A 103 7.00 3.40 9.13
CA GLY A 103 7.49 2.59 10.25
C GLY A 103 7.24 1.09 10.09
N SER A 104 7.41 0.33 11.18
CA SER A 104 7.22 -1.14 11.20
C SER A 104 5.85 -1.56 10.66
N THR A 105 5.85 -2.40 9.63
CA THR A 105 4.62 -2.90 9.00
C THR A 105 3.74 -3.68 9.99
N GLY A 106 4.37 -4.55 10.79
CA GLY A 106 3.65 -5.35 11.78
C GLY A 106 3.02 -4.49 12.88
N ALA A 107 3.75 -3.48 13.37
CA ALA A 107 3.24 -2.56 14.38
C ALA A 107 2.10 -1.70 13.84
N LEU A 108 2.24 -1.16 12.62
CA LEU A 108 1.19 -0.40 11.95
C LEU A 108 -0.08 -1.23 11.75
N LEU A 109 0.04 -2.45 11.23
CA LEU A 109 -1.10 -3.35 11.00
C LEU A 109 -1.82 -3.72 12.30
N SER A 110 -1.04 -4.07 13.34
CA SER A 110 -1.58 -4.42 14.65
C SER A 110 -2.28 -3.23 15.30
N ALA A 111 -1.64 -2.06 15.32
CA ALA A 111 -2.19 -0.84 15.88
C ALA A 111 -3.44 -0.37 15.11
N ALA A 112 -3.41 -0.32 13.78
CA ALA A 112 -4.57 0.04 12.97
C ALA A 112 -5.75 -0.92 13.21
N THR A 113 -5.48 -2.23 13.25
CA THR A 113 -6.52 -3.25 13.50
C THR A 113 -7.18 -3.11 14.87
N LEU A 114 -6.42 -2.79 15.92
CA LEU A 114 -6.91 -2.78 17.30
C LEU A 114 -7.41 -1.41 17.74
N MET A 115 -6.81 -0.31 17.27
CA MET A 115 -7.17 1.06 17.67
C MET A 115 -8.23 1.68 16.76
N VAL A 116 -8.01 1.63 15.44
CA VAL A 116 -8.93 2.16 14.42
C VAL A 116 -10.07 1.17 14.14
N LYS A 117 -9.76 -0.12 14.25
CA LYS A 117 -10.64 -1.27 14.01
C LYS A 117 -10.86 -1.56 12.54
N ARG A 118 -11.32 -2.78 12.26
CA ARG A 118 -11.73 -3.22 10.92
C ARG A 118 -13.17 -2.77 10.63
N ILE A 119 -13.50 -2.67 9.35
CA ILE A 119 -14.89 -2.56 8.90
C ILE A 119 -15.66 -3.76 9.46
N ARG A 120 -16.86 -3.51 9.97
CA ARG A 120 -17.69 -4.57 10.58
C ARG A 120 -18.04 -5.64 9.54
N GLY A 121 -17.67 -6.87 9.85
CA GLY A 121 -17.87 -8.03 8.96
C GLY A 121 -16.63 -8.43 8.16
N ILE A 122 -15.62 -7.55 8.03
CA ILE A 122 -14.32 -7.93 7.48
C ILE A 122 -13.55 -8.76 8.50
N ARG A 123 -13.18 -9.97 8.10
CA ARG A 123 -12.45 -10.93 8.95
C ARG A 123 -10.98 -10.55 9.11
N ARG A 124 -10.36 -10.01 8.05
CA ARG A 124 -8.94 -9.66 8.04
C ARG A 124 -8.70 -8.41 7.20
N ALA A 125 -7.92 -7.47 7.71
CA ALA A 125 -7.38 -6.39 6.90
C ALA A 125 -6.24 -6.93 6.02
N ALA A 126 -6.08 -6.39 4.82
CA ALA A 126 -5.09 -6.82 3.85
C ALA A 126 -4.19 -5.67 3.40
N MET A 127 -2.95 -5.98 3.06
CA MET A 127 -2.03 -5.08 2.37
C MET A 127 -2.25 -5.21 0.86
N ALA A 128 -2.57 -4.11 0.21
CA ALA A 128 -2.97 -4.12 -1.20
C ALA A 128 -2.18 -3.13 -2.06
N PRO A 129 -0.85 -3.35 -2.28
CA PRO A 129 -0.07 -2.51 -3.18
C PRO A 129 -0.57 -2.62 -4.60
N VAL A 130 -0.41 -1.54 -5.36
CA VAL A 130 -0.52 -1.58 -6.81
C VAL A 130 0.84 -1.99 -7.36
N VAL A 131 0.87 -3.15 -8.02
CA VAL A 131 2.09 -3.65 -8.65
C VAL A 131 2.11 -3.29 -10.13
N PRO A 132 3.21 -2.80 -10.69
CA PRO A 132 3.33 -2.49 -12.11
C PRO A 132 3.08 -3.75 -12.95
N THR A 133 2.30 -3.63 -14.02
CA THR A 133 2.06 -4.70 -15.01
C THR A 133 2.08 -4.11 -16.41
N GLY A 134 2.09 -4.98 -17.44
CA GLY A 134 1.94 -4.54 -18.83
C GLY A 134 0.65 -3.77 -19.10
N GLY A 135 -0.39 -3.93 -18.27
CA GLY A 135 -1.66 -3.21 -18.34
C GLY A 135 -1.73 -1.90 -17.52
N GLY A 136 -0.60 -1.40 -17.00
CA GLY A 136 -0.52 -0.15 -16.24
C GLY A 136 -0.62 -0.30 -14.73
N GLY A 137 -0.75 -1.52 -14.21
CA GLY A 137 -0.77 -1.84 -12.79
C GLY A 137 -1.96 -2.70 -12.38
N ALA A 138 -1.75 -3.59 -11.41
CA ALA A 138 -2.78 -4.43 -10.80
C ALA A 138 -2.70 -4.35 -9.27
N VAL A 139 -3.84 -4.50 -8.61
CA VAL A 139 -3.90 -4.59 -7.14
C VAL A 139 -3.50 -6.00 -6.71
N LEU A 140 -2.40 -6.13 -5.97
CA LEU A 140 -2.05 -7.39 -5.32
C LEU A 140 -2.61 -7.40 -3.90
N ILE A 141 -3.44 -8.37 -3.55
CA ILE A 141 -4.10 -8.45 -2.24
C ILE A 141 -4.30 -9.91 -1.80
N ASP A 142 -3.78 -10.35 -0.69
CA ASP A 142 -2.91 -9.78 0.30
C ASP A 142 -1.43 -10.00 -0.04
N CYS A 143 -0.54 -9.18 0.53
CA CYS A 143 0.90 -9.34 0.35
C CYS A 143 1.72 -9.18 1.64
N GLY A 144 1.17 -9.63 2.77
CA GLY A 144 1.95 -9.66 4.02
C GLY A 144 1.22 -9.26 5.30
N ALA A 145 -0.08 -8.98 5.25
CA ALA A 145 -0.87 -8.76 6.46
C ALA A 145 -1.26 -10.08 7.15
N THR A 146 -1.32 -11.18 6.41
CA THR A 146 -1.80 -12.48 6.89
C THR A 146 -0.87 -13.60 6.46
N ALA A 147 -0.24 -14.30 7.41
CA ALA A 147 0.63 -15.43 7.07
C ALA A 147 -0.19 -16.65 6.59
N GLU A 148 -1.29 -16.94 7.26
CA GLU A 148 -2.19 -18.04 6.94
C GLU A 148 -3.53 -17.51 6.45
N GLY A 149 -3.93 -17.88 5.24
CA GLY A 149 -5.20 -17.51 4.62
C GLY A 149 -6.31 -18.50 4.94
N THR A 150 -7.55 -18.05 4.79
CA THR A 150 -8.73 -18.93 4.69
C THR A 150 -9.47 -18.62 3.39
N PRO A 151 -10.28 -19.54 2.86
CA PRO A 151 -11.07 -19.29 1.66
C PRO A 151 -11.96 -18.04 1.78
N GLU A 152 -12.54 -17.80 2.97
CA GLU A 152 -13.34 -16.60 3.26
C GLU A 152 -12.49 -15.32 3.18
N TYR A 153 -11.21 -15.36 3.63
CA TYR A 153 -10.35 -14.18 3.51
C TYR A 153 -10.07 -13.85 2.04
N LEU A 154 -9.75 -14.86 1.22
CA LEU A 154 -9.48 -14.66 -0.20
C LEU A 154 -10.73 -14.15 -0.95
N LEU A 155 -11.91 -14.64 -0.58
CA LEU A 155 -13.17 -14.10 -1.09
C LEU A 155 -13.32 -12.61 -0.73
N GLN A 156 -13.12 -12.23 0.53
CA GLN A 156 -13.17 -10.82 0.96
C GLN A 156 -12.10 -9.97 0.27
N PHE A 157 -10.88 -10.50 0.10
CA PHE A 157 -9.79 -9.81 -0.61
C PHE A 157 -10.14 -9.53 -2.07
N ALA A 158 -10.81 -10.47 -2.75
CA ALA A 158 -11.27 -10.28 -4.12
C ALA A 158 -12.23 -9.08 -4.24
N PHE A 159 -13.22 -8.98 -3.37
CA PHE A 159 -14.14 -7.85 -3.34
C PHE A 159 -13.43 -6.53 -2.99
N MET A 160 -12.63 -6.53 -1.93
CA MET A 160 -11.89 -5.35 -1.50
C MET A 160 -10.93 -4.85 -2.59
N GLY A 161 -10.22 -5.78 -3.25
CA GLY A 161 -9.34 -5.46 -4.38
C GLY A 161 -10.11 -4.93 -5.59
N SER A 162 -11.28 -5.51 -5.88
CA SER A 162 -12.16 -5.07 -6.97
C SER A 162 -12.64 -3.62 -6.76
N TYR A 163 -13.16 -3.29 -5.57
CA TYR A 163 -13.56 -1.91 -5.27
C TYR A 163 -12.38 -0.93 -5.32
N TYR A 164 -11.19 -1.36 -4.86
CA TYR A 164 -10.01 -0.50 -4.96
C TYR A 164 -9.60 -0.26 -6.42
N ALA A 165 -9.60 -1.30 -7.25
CA ALA A 165 -9.30 -1.17 -8.67
C ALA A 165 -10.32 -0.26 -9.38
N GLU A 166 -11.61 -0.43 -9.08
CA GLU A 166 -12.67 0.39 -9.67
C GLU A 166 -12.58 1.85 -9.22
N ARG A 167 -12.54 2.11 -7.92
CA ARG A 167 -12.66 3.47 -7.35
C ARG A 167 -11.37 4.28 -7.43
N VAL A 168 -10.21 3.65 -7.19
CA VAL A 168 -8.91 4.35 -7.15
C VAL A 168 -8.18 4.24 -8.49
N LEU A 169 -8.10 3.04 -9.08
CA LEU A 169 -7.40 2.86 -10.35
C LEU A 169 -8.28 3.17 -11.57
N LYS A 170 -9.58 3.45 -11.36
CA LYS A 170 -10.55 3.76 -12.42
C LYS A 170 -10.65 2.65 -13.48
N ARG A 171 -10.62 1.39 -13.03
CA ARG A 171 -10.80 0.20 -13.86
C ARG A 171 -12.26 -0.23 -13.80
N PRO A 172 -13.07 0.03 -14.84
CA PRO A 172 -14.46 -0.47 -14.85
C PRO A 172 -14.46 -1.99 -14.94
N GLU A 173 -15.32 -2.66 -14.15
CA GLU A 173 -15.47 -4.13 -14.13
C GLU A 173 -14.14 -4.87 -13.99
N PRO A 174 -13.33 -4.60 -12.93
CA PRO A 174 -11.96 -5.07 -12.85
C PRO A 174 -11.90 -6.59 -12.85
N LYS A 175 -11.02 -7.16 -13.67
CA LYS A 175 -10.76 -8.60 -13.77
C LYS A 175 -10.03 -9.10 -12.54
N VAL A 176 -10.62 -10.05 -11.83
CA VAL A 176 -10.08 -10.64 -10.60
C VAL A 176 -9.52 -12.02 -10.91
N GLY A 177 -8.21 -12.22 -10.67
CA GLY A 177 -7.52 -13.51 -10.78
C GLY A 177 -7.04 -14.00 -9.43
N LEU A 178 -7.14 -15.33 -9.19
CA LEU A 178 -6.57 -15.97 -8.01
C LEU A 178 -5.16 -16.44 -8.31
N LEU A 179 -4.15 -15.92 -7.60
CA LEU A 179 -2.75 -16.33 -7.77
C LEU A 179 -2.58 -17.81 -7.43
N ASN A 180 -2.08 -18.58 -8.39
CA ASN A 180 -1.96 -20.03 -8.26
C ASN A 180 -0.75 -20.55 -9.04
N ILE A 181 -0.46 -21.85 -8.90
CA ILE A 181 0.63 -22.57 -9.57
C ILE A 181 0.25 -23.12 -10.97
N GLY A 182 -1.00 -22.94 -11.39
CA GLY A 182 -1.54 -23.35 -12.69
C GLY A 182 -2.94 -22.79 -12.89
N ALA A 183 -3.37 -22.72 -14.15
CA ALA A 183 -4.64 -22.10 -14.56
C ALA A 183 -5.88 -22.96 -14.23
N GLU A 184 -5.70 -24.30 -14.12
CA GLU A 184 -6.82 -25.22 -13.91
C GLU A 184 -7.43 -25.05 -12.49
N PRO A 185 -8.77 -25.19 -12.36
CA PRO A 185 -9.45 -25.06 -11.06
C PRO A 185 -8.98 -26.05 -9.99
N SER A 186 -8.40 -27.19 -10.40
CA SER A 186 -7.91 -28.25 -9.50
C SER A 186 -6.52 -27.98 -8.91
N LYS A 187 -5.82 -26.93 -9.37
CA LYS A 187 -4.46 -26.60 -8.93
C LYS A 187 -4.43 -25.90 -7.57
N GLY A 188 -3.27 -25.95 -6.96
CA GLY A 188 -3.01 -25.33 -5.65
C GLY A 188 -3.31 -26.23 -4.47
N THR A 189 -3.24 -25.64 -3.27
CA THR A 189 -3.59 -26.31 -2.02
C THR A 189 -5.10 -26.32 -1.82
N ASP A 190 -5.59 -26.91 -0.72
CA ASP A 190 -7.01 -26.85 -0.34
C ASP A 190 -7.52 -25.41 -0.26
N LEU A 191 -6.71 -24.50 0.29
CA LEU A 191 -7.02 -23.07 0.36
C LEU A 191 -7.37 -22.50 -1.02
N GLN A 192 -6.52 -22.71 -2.03
CA GLN A 192 -6.75 -22.15 -3.37
C GLN A 192 -7.95 -22.83 -4.07
N ARG A 193 -8.13 -24.13 -3.91
CA ARG A 193 -9.28 -24.84 -4.52
C ARG A 193 -10.61 -24.38 -3.94
N GLU A 194 -10.70 -24.27 -2.63
CA GLU A 194 -11.92 -23.77 -1.95
C GLU A 194 -12.18 -22.30 -2.27
N ALA A 195 -11.14 -21.45 -2.24
CA ALA A 195 -11.27 -20.05 -2.63
C ALA A 195 -11.70 -19.90 -4.08
N HIS A 196 -11.15 -20.71 -5.01
CA HIS A 196 -11.55 -20.71 -6.42
C HIS A 196 -13.05 -21.05 -6.58
N ALA A 197 -13.56 -22.02 -5.82
CA ALA A 197 -14.98 -22.38 -5.86
C ALA A 197 -15.86 -21.21 -5.40
N LEU A 198 -15.52 -20.55 -4.28
CA LEU A 198 -16.23 -19.38 -3.77
C LEU A 198 -16.21 -18.19 -4.74
N LEU A 199 -15.04 -17.90 -5.32
CA LEU A 199 -14.87 -16.82 -6.29
C LEU A 199 -15.65 -17.10 -7.59
N THR A 200 -15.69 -18.36 -8.03
CA THR A 200 -16.50 -18.78 -9.19
C THR A 200 -17.99 -18.60 -8.93
N GLU A 201 -18.47 -18.91 -7.73
CA GLU A 201 -19.86 -18.70 -7.32
C GLU A 201 -20.19 -17.19 -7.28
N ALA A 202 -19.31 -16.38 -6.69
CA ALA A 202 -19.47 -14.93 -6.68
C ALA A 202 -19.49 -14.32 -8.09
N GLY A 203 -18.63 -14.83 -8.99
CA GLY A 203 -18.59 -14.43 -10.39
C GLY A 203 -19.87 -14.81 -11.15
N LYS A 204 -20.37 -16.05 -11.01
CA LYS A 204 -21.64 -16.50 -11.59
C LYS A 204 -22.84 -15.69 -11.12
N ALA A 205 -22.78 -15.21 -9.87
CA ALA A 205 -23.79 -14.32 -9.30
C ALA A 205 -23.67 -12.86 -9.76
N GLY A 206 -22.72 -12.54 -10.65
CA GLY A 206 -22.49 -11.18 -11.18
C GLY A 206 -21.96 -10.19 -10.15
N ARG A 207 -21.34 -10.67 -9.05
CA ARG A 207 -20.90 -9.82 -7.96
C ARG A 207 -19.46 -9.32 -8.12
N ILE A 208 -18.62 -10.08 -8.82
CA ILE A 208 -17.25 -9.76 -9.20
C ILE A 208 -16.96 -10.33 -10.60
N HIS A 209 -16.02 -9.75 -11.31
CA HIS A 209 -15.56 -10.30 -12.59
C HIS A 209 -14.39 -11.27 -12.36
N PHE A 210 -14.68 -12.45 -11.82
CA PHE A 210 -13.66 -13.49 -11.60
C PHE A 210 -13.30 -14.20 -12.89
N VAL A 211 -12.01 -14.20 -13.25
CA VAL A 211 -11.48 -14.78 -14.50
C VAL A 211 -10.77 -16.14 -14.30
N GLY A 212 -10.72 -16.63 -13.06
CA GLY A 212 -10.09 -17.90 -12.73
C GLY A 212 -8.72 -17.77 -12.06
N ASN A 213 -7.93 -18.84 -12.07
CA ASN A 213 -6.57 -18.83 -11.58
C ASN A 213 -5.64 -18.07 -12.53
N VAL A 214 -4.64 -17.41 -12.00
CA VAL A 214 -3.56 -16.73 -12.73
C VAL A 214 -2.20 -17.18 -12.20
N GLU A 215 -1.31 -17.59 -13.09
CA GLU A 215 0.06 -17.92 -12.70
C GLU A 215 0.89 -16.66 -12.48
N ALA A 216 1.88 -16.74 -11.56
CA ALA A 216 2.75 -15.61 -11.22
C ALA A 216 3.46 -14.99 -12.44
N ARG A 217 3.82 -15.82 -13.45
CA ARG A 217 4.44 -15.35 -14.70
C ARG A 217 3.48 -14.54 -15.57
N GLU A 218 2.18 -14.87 -15.55
CA GLU A 218 1.14 -14.25 -16.39
C GLU A 218 0.59 -12.98 -15.75
N ALA A 219 0.49 -12.98 -14.43
CA ALA A 219 0.02 -11.82 -13.65
C ALA A 219 0.81 -10.52 -13.93
N VAL A 220 2.05 -10.61 -14.44
CA VAL A 220 2.88 -9.44 -14.79
C VAL A 220 2.51 -8.79 -16.12
N TYR A 221 1.79 -9.50 -17.02
CA TYR A 221 1.44 -8.95 -18.33
C TYR A 221 0.22 -8.05 -18.34
N GLY A 222 -0.56 -8.01 -17.25
CA GLY A 222 -1.69 -7.08 -17.09
C GLY A 222 -3.02 -7.62 -17.62
N GLU A 223 -3.17 -8.94 -17.65
CA GLU A 223 -4.43 -9.60 -18.02
C GLU A 223 -5.48 -9.55 -16.92
N VAL A 224 -5.05 -9.27 -15.67
CA VAL A 224 -5.91 -9.08 -14.51
C VAL A 224 -5.64 -7.74 -13.83
N ASP A 225 -6.68 -7.14 -13.27
CA ASP A 225 -6.61 -5.87 -12.54
C ASP A 225 -6.44 -6.08 -11.02
N VAL A 226 -6.84 -7.27 -10.54
CA VAL A 226 -6.73 -7.67 -9.13
C VAL A 226 -6.13 -9.08 -9.06
N ILE A 227 -5.03 -9.21 -8.32
CA ILE A 227 -4.34 -10.47 -8.05
C ILE A 227 -4.61 -10.83 -6.59
N VAL A 228 -5.49 -11.81 -6.38
CA VAL A 228 -5.85 -12.28 -5.03
C VAL A 228 -4.87 -13.36 -4.59
N SER A 229 -4.36 -13.22 -3.37
CA SER A 229 -3.42 -14.16 -2.77
C SER A 229 -3.58 -14.23 -1.26
N ASP A 230 -3.10 -15.29 -0.63
CA ASP A 230 -2.74 -15.24 0.79
C ASP A 230 -1.50 -14.35 0.98
N GLY A 231 -1.33 -13.84 2.19
CA GLY A 231 -0.26 -12.86 2.43
C GLY A 231 1.15 -13.44 2.32
N TYR A 232 1.34 -14.75 2.53
CA TYR A 232 2.64 -15.39 2.38
C TYR A 232 3.04 -15.48 0.90
N SER A 233 2.19 -16.09 0.07
CA SER A 233 2.43 -16.23 -1.37
C SER A 233 2.51 -14.87 -2.06
N GLY A 234 1.63 -13.92 -1.70
CA GLY A 234 1.63 -12.57 -2.22
C GLY A 234 2.89 -11.79 -1.84
N ASN A 235 3.41 -11.95 -0.63
CA ASN A 235 4.66 -11.31 -0.23
C ASN A 235 5.87 -11.88 -1.00
N ILE A 236 5.93 -13.20 -1.19
CA ILE A 236 6.98 -13.83 -2.01
C ILE A 236 6.91 -13.30 -3.44
N PHE A 237 5.71 -13.27 -4.04
CA PHE A 237 5.51 -12.73 -5.38
C PHE A 237 5.97 -11.26 -5.48
N LEU A 238 5.53 -10.40 -4.54
CA LEU A 238 5.92 -8.98 -4.49
C LEU A 238 7.44 -8.82 -4.37
N LYS A 239 8.07 -9.49 -3.39
CA LYS A 239 9.51 -9.36 -3.13
C LYS A 239 10.38 -9.92 -4.24
N THR A 240 9.94 -11.01 -4.89
CA THR A 240 10.62 -11.56 -6.07
C THR A 240 10.58 -10.56 -7.23
N ARG A 241 9.42 -9.91 -7.46
CA ARG A 241 9.29 -8.88 -8.50
C ARG A 241 10.15 -7.65 -8.21
N GLU A 242 10.10 -7.13 -6.98
CA GLU A 242 10.94 -6.00 -6.56
C GLU A 242 12.44 -6.33 -6.75
N GLY A 243 12.86 -7.50 -6.30
CA GLY A 243 14.25 -7.96 -6.43
C GLY A 243 14.67 -8.13 -7.89
N THR A 244 13.82 -8.75 -8.71
CA THR A 244 14.10 -8.94 -10.15
C THR A 244 14.17 -7.60 -10.87
N GLY A 245 13.24 -6.68 -10.61
CA GLY A 245 13.27 -5.33 -11.18
C GLY A 245 14.53 -4.55 -10.81
N GLY A 246 14.93 -4.57 -9.54
CA GLY A 246 16.16 -3.96 -9.07
C GLY A 246 17.42 -4.57 -9.71
N PHE A 247 17.47 -5.91 -9.82
CA PHE A 247 18.55 -6.62 -10.49
C PHE A 247 18.66 -6.20 -11.98
N MET A 248 17.54 -6.23 -12.70
CA MET A 248 17.50 -5.82 -14.12
C MET A 248 17.96 -4.37 -14.31
N ALA A 249 17.48 -3.45 -13.49
CA ALA A 249 17.89 -2.05 -13.54
C ALA A 249 19.41 -1.89 -13.30
N LYS A 250 19.98 -2.65 -12.35
CA LYS A 250 21.42 -2.66 -12.07
C LYS A 250 22.23 -3.19 -13.26
N GLN A 251 21.78 -4.27 -13.90
CA GLN A 251 22.45 -4.85 -15.08
C GLN A 251 22.39 -3.90 -16.29
N LEU A 252 21.24 -3.31 -16.57
CA LEU A 252 21.09 -2.30 -17.63
C LEU A 252 22.04 -1.10 -17.40
N LYS A 253 22.10 -0.60 -16.16
CA LYS A 253 23.01 0.49 -15.79
C LYS A 253 24.48 0.09 -15.99
N ALA A 254 24.88 -1.13 -15.64
CA ALA A 254 26.22 -1.63 -15.84
C ALA A 254 26.56 -1.74 -17.33
N MET A 255 25.64 -2.28 -18.15
CA MET A 255 25.79 -2.41 -19.60
C MET A 255 26.01 -1.05 -20.28
N PHE A 256 25.22 -0.04 -19.94
CA PHE A 256 25.35 1.31 -20.52
C PHE A 256 26.57 2.08 -20.01
N LYS A 257 27.15 1.71 -18.87
CA LYS A 257 28.38 2.34 -18.34
C LYS A 257 29.67 1.71 -18.85
N LYS A 258 29.64 0.65 -19.65
CA LYS A 258 30.79 -0.20 -20.00
C LYS A 258 31.87 0.58 -20.79
N ASN A 259 31.50 1.41 -21.78
CA ASN A 259 32.42 2.19 -22.59
C ASN A 259 31.75 3.46 -23.16
N LEU A 260 32.49 4.25 -23.95
CA LEU A 260 31.97 5.50 -24.53
C LEU A 260 30.83 5.28 -25.51
N LEU A 261 30.88 4.22 -26.33
CA LEU A 261 29.79 3.89 -27.27
C LEU A 261 28.50 3.53 -26.55
N THR A 262 28.59 2.72 -25.50
CA THR A 262 27.40 2.36 -24.72
C THR A 262 26.84 3.54 -23.93
N LYS A 263 27.67 4.48 -23.47
CA LYS A 263 27.22 5.73 -22.87
C LYS A 263 26.48 6.61 -23.87
N LEU A 264 26.97 6.72 -25.11
CA LEU A 264 26.30 7.45 -26.18
C LEU A 264 24.94 6.80 -26.51
N ALA A 265 24.91 5.46 -26.64
CA ALA A 265 23.67 4.74 -26.84
C ALA A 265 22.66 5.01 -25.71
N ALA A 266 23.10 5.07 -24.45
CA ALA A 266 22.23 5.40 -23.32
C ALA A 266 21.59 6.79 -23.44
N VAL A 267 22.30 7.77 -23.98
CA VAL A 267 21.77 9.13 -24.26
C VAL A 267 20.66 9.05 -25.31
N LEU A 268 20.91 8.32 -26.41
CA LEU A 268 19.92 8.16 -27.48
C LEU A 268 18.63 7.50 -27.05
N VAL A 269 18.70 6.51 -26.14
CA VAL A 269 17.52 5.79 -25.62
C VAL A 269 17.03 6.31 -24.24
N SER A 270 17.54 7.46 -23.79
CA SER A 270 17.29 7.98 -22.42
C SER A 270 15.81 8.20 -22.10
N GLY A 271 14.99 8.56 -23.10
CA GLY A 271 13.53 8.69 -22.96
C GLY A 271 12.89 7.36 -22.54
N GLY A 272 13.10 6.31 -23.34
CA GLY A 272 12.55 4.98 -23.04
C GLY A 272 13.09 4.38 -21.74
N LEU A 273 14.37 4.63 -21.40
CA LEU A 273 14.93 4.19 -20.11
C LEU A 273 14.27 4.91 -18.92
N ARG A 274 13.92 6.17 -19.07
CA ARG A 274 13.21 6.94 -18.04
C ARG A 274 11.80 6.40 -17.85
N ASP A 275 11.06 6.14 -18.92
CA ASP A 275 9.71 5.60 -18.88
C ASP A 275 9.71 4.20 -18.27
N PHE A 276 10.68 3.35 -18.68
CA PHE A 276 10.85 2.03 -18.08
C PHE A 276 11.17 2.11 -16.58
N LYS A 277 12.08 3.01 -16.17
CA LYS A 277 12.39 3.23 -14.75
C LYS A 277 11.13 3.65 -13.98
N LYS A 278 10.39 4.63 -14.52
CA LYS A 278 9.15 5.13 -13.90
C LYS A 278 8.11 4.02 -13.73
N MET A 279 7.94 3.18 -14.76
CA MET A 279 7.01 2.04 -14.71
C MET A 279 7.41 1.02 -13.62
N MET A 280 8.72 0.84 -13.36
CA MET A 280 9.23 -0.14 -12.39
C MET A 280 9.41 0.44 -10.97
N ASP A 281 9.24 1.74 -10.79
CA ASP A 281 9.52 2.43 -9.53
C ASP A 281 8.31 2.36 -8.60
N ALA A 282 8.42 1.58 -7.52
CA ALA A 282 7.40 1.51 -6.48
C ALA A 282 7.15 2.86 -5.79
N GLY A 283 8.13 3.77 -5.78
CA GLY A 283 8.00 5.13 -5.24
C GLY A 283 7.01 6.00 -6.02
N GLU A 284 6.76 5.71 -7.28
CA GLU A 284 5.73 6.40 -8.10
C GLU A 284 4.31 6.07 -7.61
N VAL A 285 4.06 4.86 -7.16
CA VAL A 285 2.78 4.46 -6.56
C VAL A 285 2.63 5.07 -5.16
N GLY A 286 3.70 5.09 -4.38
CA GLY A 286 3.81 5.78 -3.11
C GLY A 286 3.71 4.89 -1.89
N GLY A 287 2.67 4.07 -1.73
CA GLY A 287 2.49 3.25 -0.56
C GLY A 287 1.54 2.07 -0.78
N THR A 288 1.30 1.33 0.28
CA THR A 288 0.41 0.17 0.30
C THR A 288 -0.79 0.48 1.21
N PRO A 289 -2.02 0.55 0.70
CA PRO A 289 -3.18 0.71 1.56
C PRO A 289 -3.43 -0.54 2.40
N LEU A 290 -3.87 -0.32 3.64
CA LEU A 290 -4.42 -1.35 4.51
C LEU A 290 -5.93 -1.39 4.30
N ILE A 291 -6.40 -2.23 3.38
CA ILE A 291 -7.82 -2.33 3.05
C ILE A 291 -8.53 -3.23 4.08
N GLY A 292 -9.74 -2.84 4.45
CA GLY A 292 -10.51 -3.54 5.50
C GLY A 292 -10.39 -2.91 6.88
N ILE A 293 -9.52 -1.90 7.07
CA ILE A 293 -9.54 -1.00 8.24
C ILE A 293 -10.65 0.04 8.03
N SER A 294 -11.34 0.44 9.10
CA SER A 294 -12.51 1.33 9.04
C SER A 294 -12.19 2.78 8.68
N LYS A 295 -10.92 3.14 8.56
CA LYS A 295 -10.43 4.44 8.07
C LYS A 295 -9.17 4.23 7.22
N PRO A 296 -8.87 5.14 6.28
CA PRO A 296 -7.72 5.00 5.38
C PRO A 296 -6.38 5.02 6.12
N VAL A 297 -5.61 3.95 5.94
CA VAL A 297 -4.23 3.81 6.45
C VAL A 297 -3.34 3.37 5.31
N ILE A 298 -2.24 4.09 5.09
CA ILE A 298 -1.24 3.80 4.06
C ILE A 298 0.09 3.46 4.70
N LYS A 299 0.66 2.33 4.31
CA LYS A 299 2.02 1.93 4.63
C LYS A 299 2.98 2.37 3.52
N ALA A 300 3.84 3.33 3.79
CA ALA A 300 4.97 3.67 2.91
C ALA A 300 6.15 2.71 3.16
N HIS A 301 7.02 2.51 2.18
CA HIS A 301 8.19 1.64 2.34
C HIS A 301 9.15 2.22 3.39
N GLY A 302 9.85 1.35 4.17
CA GLY A 302 10.79 1.80 5.21
C GLY A 302 11.89 2.74 4.68
N SER A 303 12.40 2.46 3.49
CA SER A 303 13.43 3.26 2.82
C SER A 303 12.90 4.43 1.98
N SER A 304 11.62 4.82 2.14
CA SER A 304 11.01 5.92 1.37
C SER A 304 11.80 7.21 1.48
N ASP A 305 12.03 7.85 0.35
CA ASP A 305 12.52 9.22 0.27
C ASP A 305 11.35 10.22 0.29
N ALA A 306 11.64 11.51 0.20
CA ALA A 306 10.63 12.56 0.23
C ALA A 306 9.63 12.45 -0.93
N PHE A 307 10.07 11.98 -2.11
CA PHE A 307 9.19 11.78 -3.26
C PHE A 307 8.20 10.65 -3.01
N ALA A 308 8.66 9.51 -2.50
CA ALA A 308 7.81 8.38 -2.15
C ALA A 308 6.80 8.72 -1.02
N ILE A 309 7.23 9.48 0.00
CA ILE A 309 6.32 9.97 1.06
C ILE A 309 5.25 10.90 0.48
N LYS A 310 5.60 11.86 -0.39
CA LYS A 310 4.62 12.71 -1.08
C LYS A 310 3.59 11.85 -1.85
N ASN A 311 4.05 10.84 -2.59
CA ASN A 311 3.17 9.95 -3.33
C ASN A 311 2.30 9.07 -2.41
N ALA A 312 2.81 8.64 -1.24
CA ALA A 312 2.01 7.97 -0.22
C ALA A 312 0.90 8.87 0.34
N ILE A 313 1.18 10.17 0.53
CA ILE A 313 0.17 11.17 0.93
C ILE A 313 -0.87 11.35 -0.19
N ARG A 314 -0.44 11.43 -1.45
CA ARG A 314 -1.36 11.46 -2.61
C ARG A 314 -2.28 10.25 -2.65
N GLN A 315 -1.74 9.06 -2.42
CA GLN A 315 -2.52 7.83 -2.38
C GLN A 315 -3.49 7.83 -1.18
N ALA A 316 -3.07 8.32 -0.02
CA ALA A 316 -3.92 8.48 1.14
C ALA A 316 -5.11 9.42 0.86
N GLN A 317 -4.85 10.54 0.17
CA GLN A 317 -5.89 11.47 -0.30
C GLN A 317 -6.88 10.78 -1.25
N SER A 318 -6.37 10.05 -2.25
CA SER A 318 -7.19 9.34 -3.22
C SER A 318 -8.02 8.25 -2.56
N PHE A 319 -7.44 7.49 -1.62
CA PHE A 319 -8.15 6.45 -0.88
C PHE A 319 -9.25 7.05 0.01
N ALA A 320 -8.94 8.12 0.75
CA ALA A 320 -9.92 8.79 1.62
C ALA A 320 -11.11 9.39 0.83
N ALA A 321 -10.87 9.84 -0.41
CA ALA A 321 -11.90 10.43 -1.26
C ALA A 321 -12.67 9.39 -2.10
N SER A 322 -12.30 8.12 -2.06
CA SER A 322 -12.78 7.12 -3.02
C SER A 322 -14.17 6.54 -2.72
N GLY A 323 -14.61 6.57 -1.45
CA GLY A 323 -15.85 5.90 -1.02
C GLY A 323 -15.73 4.37 -0.86
N ILE A 324 -14.52 3.79 -0.92
CA ILE A 324 -14.32 2.33 -0.84
C ILE A 324 -14.81 1.75 0.49
N ILE A 325 -14.59 2.46 1.59
CA ILE A 325 -14.99 1.98 2.93
C ILE A 325 -16.50 1.85 3.01
N GLU A 326 -17.22 2.80 2.43
CA GLU A 326 -18.67 2.81 2.28
C GLU A 326 -19.12 1.66 1.38
N ASP A 327 -18.52 1.48 0.19
CA ASP A 327 -18.83 0.38 -0.72
C ASP A 327 -18.64 -1.00 -0.05
N ILE A 328 -17.53 -1.20 0.68
CA ILE A 328 -17.28 -2.45 1.41
C ILE A 328 -18.34 -2.65 2.51
N THR A 329 -18.71 -1.58 3.21
CA THR A 329 -19.67 -1.66 4.32
C THR A 329 -21.07 -2.00 3.82
N GLU A 330 -21.52 -1.39 2.74
CA GLU A 330 -22.84 -1.59 2.13
C GLU A 330 -22.97 -2.98 1.50
N ASN A 331 -21.87 -3.52 0.95
CA ASN A 331 -21.87 -4.81 0.26
C ASN A 331 -21.30 -5.97 1.09
N ILE A 332 -21.20 -5.81 2.41
CA ILE A 332 -20.54 -6.80 3.28
C ILE A 332 -21.19 -8.19 3.23
N ASP A 333 -22.48 -8.27 3.00
CA ASP A 333 -23.20 -9.56 2.94
C ASP A 333 -22.85 -10.36 1.67
N HIS A 334 -22.36 -9.70 0.62
CA HIS A 334 -21.83 -10.38 -0.57
C HIS A 334 -20.47 -11.06 -0.30
N MET A 335 -19.76 -10.62 0.74
CA MET A 335 -18.41 -11.05 1.10
C MET A 335 -18.39 -12.12 2.20
N ARG A 336 -19.56 -12.61 2.63
CA ARG A 336 -19.68 -13.63 3.66
C ARG A 336 -20.03 -14.98 3.05
N LEU A 337 -19.52 -16.04 3.69
CA LEU A 337 -20.04 -17.36 3.43
C LEU A 337 -21.51 -17.38 3.89
N ARG A 338 -22.40 -17.90 3.05
CA ARG A 338 -23.77 -18.15 3.47
C ARG A 338 -23.71 -19.17 4.60
N SER A 339 -24.15 -18.81 5.81
CA SER A 339 -24.51 -19.80 6.82
C SER A 339 -25.64 -20.65 6.24
N GLU A 340 -25.40 -21.95 6.12
CA GLU A 340 -26.44 -22.95 5.85
C GLU A 340 -27.56 -22.87 6.86
#